data_f75adeff03201d056c869ecf4ad61b92
#
_entry.id   f75adeff03201d056c869ecf4ad61b92
#
_cell.length_a   1.000
_cell.length_b   1.000
_cell.length_c   1.000
_cell.angle_alpha   90.00
_cell.angle_beta   90.00
_cell.angle_gamma   90.00
#
_symmetry.space_group_name_H-M   'P 1'
#
loop_
_entity.id
_entity.type
_entity.pdbx_description
1 polymer ?
#
loop_
_entity_poly.entity_id
_entity_poly.type
_entity_poly.pdbx_seq_one_letter_code
_entity_poly.pdbx_strand_id
1 'polypeptide(L)'
;MVGFLFFGSAVFPAQSAFTSLYIFGDGVSTTTNNPFAGQYYYGLRRSNGRVWVEVLAQQQGLGANSVTNVNWANSTNNWSYYAQYSLNLVTNINNFPKPLDAATALFVVWVNDADFVGDMTDIYPSTNIATWTNANNQSLTNHWNIITNLYYAKGARTLIMPKAVDITEIPEYDLISSATKSFIRQRVIDFNTAFTTLLNQARSSLPGITIYEPDFFSLLDNVLTNAAAYGLTNALYNGQSVDVVESSLTDWSLNGPGTNYIFWDAIDPTAKFHAVLADITQQLISPVQITNLTVLNGSNRLDMANVPIGQNGLVIGRTNLLLGNWTTNATFVSSNTTQTVYVPASGPMWFYRLKFPYSWSWP
;
A
#
# COMPACT_ATOMS: atom_id res chain seq x y z
N MET A 1 -27.27 20.28 -36.46
CA MET A 1 -26.90 21.08 -35.25
C MET A 1 -26.13 20.16 -34.31
N VAL A 2 -24.81 20.26 -34.33
CA VAL A 2 -23.93 19.38 -33.51
C VAL A 2 -23.73 20.08 -32.18
N GLY A 3 -24.33 19.55 -31.12
CA GLY A 3 -24.17 20.07 -29.77
C GLY A 3 -22.82 19.63 -29.20
N PHE A 4 -21.90 20.56 -29.04
CA PHE A 4 -20.67 20.36 -28.27
C PHE A 4 -21.01 20.45 -26.77
N LEU A 5 -21.02 19.33 -26.09
CA LEU A 5 -20.96 19.31 -24.61
C LEU A 5 -19.50 19.57 -24.19
N PHE A 6 -19.22 20.82 -23.84
CA PHE A 6 -18.00 21.17 -23.11
C PHE A 6 -18.16 20.68 -21.67
N PHE A 7 -17.56 19.53 -21.32
CA PHE A 7 -17.23 19.27 -19.94
C PHE A 7 -16.06 20.20 -19.59
N GLY A 8 -16.34 21.20 -18.78
CA GLY A 8 -15.29 22.02 -18.18
C GLY A 8 -14.32 21.10 -17.46
N SER A 9 -13.11 20.99 -17.99
CA SER A 9 -12.00 20.36 -17.29
C SER A 9 -11.75 21.19 -16.03
N ALA A 10 -12.15 20.66 -14.87
CA ALA A 10 -11.56 21.10 -13.62
C ALA A 10 -10.06 20.85 -13.79
N VAL A 11 -9.29 21.91 -13.96
CA VAL A 11 -7.82 21.85 -13.91
C VAL A 11 -7.48 21.57 -12.46
N PHE A 12 -7.40 20.28 -12.11
CA PHE A 12 -6.76 19.91 -10.86
C PHE A 12 -5.28 20.29 -11.02
N PRO A 13 -4.71 21.08 -10.10
CA PRO A 13 -3.28 21.34 -10.15
C PRO A 13 -2.57 19.97 -10.18
N ALA A 14 -1.61 19.81 -11.09
CA ALA A 14 -0.73 18.65 -11.09
C ALA A 14 -0.15 18.58 -9.68
N GLN A 15 -0.42 17.47 -8.97
CA GLN A 15 0.11 17.27 -7.63
C GLN A 15 1.63 17.31 -7.77
N SER A 16 2.28 18.22 -7.05
CA SER A 16 3.73 18.35 -7.09
C SER A 16 4.32 16.99 -6.76
N ALA A 17 5.23 16.49 -7.59
CA ALA A 17 5.93 15.25 -7.32
C ALA A 17 6.55 15.33 -5.92
N PHE A 18 6.33 14.29 -5.10
CA PHE A 18 6.97 14.20 -3.80
C PHE A 18 8.49 14.14 -3.97
N THR A 19 9.22 14.67 -3.01
CA THR A 19 10.70 14.74 -3.08
C THR A 19 11.39 13.54 -2.47
N SER A 20 10.77 12.92 -1.47
CA SER A 20 11.31 11.78 -0.72
C SER A 20 10.20 10.95 -0.10
N LEU A 21 10.54 9.73 0.33
CA LEU A 21 9.70 8.84 1.11
C LEU A 21 10.44 8.50 2.41
N TYR A 22 9.86 8.85 3.55
CA TYR A 22 10.34 8.49 4.89
C TYR A 22 9.40 7.47 5.51
N ILE A 23 9.95 6.38 6.06
CA ILE A 23 9.17 5.21 6.45
C ILE A 23 9.40 4.91 7.92
N PHE A 24 8.30 4.76 8.65
CA PHE A 24 8.22 4.37 10.05
C PHE A 24 7.22 3.23 10.16
N GLY A 25 7.70 2.03 10.35
CA GLY A 25 6.88 0.83 10.31
C GLY A 25 7.50 -0.33 11.08
N ASP A 26 6.84 -1.44 11.00
CA ASP A 26 7.27 -2.71 11.57
C ASP A 26 7.95 -3.64 10.54
N GLY A 27 7.88 -4.96 10.78
CA GLY A 27 8.43 -6.00 9.93
C GLY A 27 7.94 -5.94 8.47
N VAL A 28 6.68 -5.57 8.26
CA VAL A 28 6.05 -5.50 6.93
C VAL A 28 6.64 -4.38 6.06
N SER A 29 7.24 -3.37 6.68
CA SER A 29 7.82 -2.20 5.98
C SER A 29 9.35 -2.16 6.05
N THR A 30 10.00 -3.01 6.86
CA THR A 30 11.44 -2.95 7.04
C THR A 30 12.23 -3.46 5.83
N THR A 31 13.36 -2.80 5.57
CA THR A 31 14.34 -3.22 4.55
C THR A 31 15.72 -3.43 5.14
N THR A 32 15.89 -3.11 6.42
CA THR A 32 17.20 -3.02 7.09
C THR A 32 17.32 -3.89 8.33
N ASN A 33 16.20 -4.40 8.85
CA ASN A 33 16.17 -5.11 10.11
C ASN A 33 15.23 -6.32 10.04
N ASN A 34 15.80 -7.47 9.69
CA ASN A 34 15.16 -8.76 9.87
C ASN A 34 16.08 -9.64 10.72
N PRO A 35 15.73 -9.90 12.00
CA PRO A 35 16.57 -10.75 12.88
C PRO A 35 16.59 -12.21 12.42
N PHE A 36 15.66 -12.62 11.56
CA PHE A 36 15.58 -13.96 10.97
C PHE A 36 16.14 -13.99 9.53
N ALA A 37 16.91 -12.98 9.13
CA ALA A 37 17.51 -12.94 7.79
C ALA A 37 18.27 -14.23 7.49
N GLY A 38 18.08 -14.77 6.28
CA GLY A 38 18.66 -16.02 5.86
C GLY A 38 18.15 -16.45 4.51
N GLN A 39 18.32 -17.73 4.17
CA GLN A 39 17.99 -18.27 2.84
C GLN A 39 16.50 -18.12 2.42
N TYR A 40 15.61 -17.89 3.37
CA TYR A 40 14.17 -17.78 3.13
C TYR A 40 13.68 -16.34 2.94
N TYR A 41 14.55 -15.35 3.08
CA TYR A 41 14.18 -13.95 3.01
C TYR A 41 15.04 -13.18 2.02
N TYR A 42 14.43 -12.22 1.33
CA TYR A 42 15.12 -11.36 0.39
C TYR A 42 15.93 -10.28 1.12
N GLY A 43 17.18 -10.58 1.41
CA GLY A 43 18.05 -9.71 2.22
C GLY A 43 17.51 -9.56 3.65
N LEU A 44 17.32 -8.31 4.08
CA LEU A 44 16.82 -7.98 5.43
C LEU A 44 15.30 -7.67 5.45
N ARG A 45 14.55 -8.12 4.46
CA ARG A 45 13.08 -7.97 4.40
C ARG A 45 12.42 -9.23 4.93
N ARG A 46 11.23 -9.05 5.48
CA ARG A 46 10.40 -10.18 5.91
C ARG A 46 9.48 -10.63 4.76
N SER A 47 10.07 -10.89 3.62
CA SER A 47 9.37 -11.30 2.41
C SER A 47 10.33 -12.00 1.45
N ASN A 48 9.81 -12.64 0.42
CA ASN A 48 10.60 -13.24 -0.66
C ASN A 48 11.10 -12.24 -1.71
N GLY A 49 10.82 -10.96 -1.54
CA GLY A 49 11.24 -9.90 -2.46
C GLY A 49 11.09 -8.52 -1.84
N ARG A 50 10.86 -7.52 -2.69
CA ARG A 50 10.70 -6.13 -2.24
C ARG A 50 9.41 -5.95 -1.43
N VAL A 51 9.49 -5.16 -0.37
CA VAL A 51 8.32 -4.78 0.41
C VAL A 51 7.58 -3.60 -0.23
N TRP A 52 6.34 -3.40 0.17
CA TRP A 52 5.41 -2.46 -0.46
C TRP A 52 5.92 -1.01 -0.54
N VAL A 53 6.67 -0.54 0.45
CA VAL A 53 7.23 0.82 0.46
C VAL A 53 8.32 1.03 -0.60
N GLU A 54 9.05 -0.03 -0.98
CA GLU A 54 10.03 0.03 -2.06
C GLU A 54 9.34 0.09 -3.43
N VAL A 55 8.26 -0.68 -3.58
CA VAL A 55 7.44 -0.67 -4.80
C VAL A 55 6.75 0.69 -4.94
N LEU A 56 6.17 1.22 -3.85
CA LEU A 56 5.57 2.55 -3.83
C LEU A 56 6.57 3.65 -4.18
N ALA A 57 7.78 3.60 -3.60
CA ALA A 57 8.83 4.56 -3.92
C ALA A 57 9.17 4.56 -5.41
N GLN A 58 9.28 3.37 -6.01
CA GLN A 58 9.50 3.24 -7.46
C GLN A 58 8.34 3.84 -8.26
N GLN A 59 7.11 3.50 -7.93
CA GLN A 59 5.90 3.97 -8.63
C GLN A 59 5.77 5.49 -8.60
N GLN A 60 6.21 6.12 -7.50
CA GLN A 60 6.25 7.57 -7.33
C GLN A 60 7.46 8.24 -7.99
N GLY A 61 8.39 7.46 -8.58
CA GLY A 61 9.65 7.99 -9.11
C GLY A 61 10.63 8.44 -8.01
N LEU A 62 10.42 8.01 -6.78
CA LEU A 62 11.28 8.31 -5.63
C LEU A 62 12.33 7.20 -5.50
N GLY A 63 13.55 7.49 -5.88
CA GLY A 63 14.63 6.53 -5.87
C GLY A 63 14.70 5.69 -7.15
N ALA A 64 15.24 6.28 -8.21
CA ALA A 64 15.44 5.65 -9.52
C ALA A 64 16.23 4.32 -9.47
N ASN A 65 16.88 4.02 -8.36
CA ASN A 65 17.70 2.83 -8.14
C ASN A 65 16.99 1.74 -7.31
N SER A 66 15.74 1.94 -6.92
CA SER A 66 15.02 1.00 -6.04
C SER A 66 14.68 -0.33 -6.73
N VAL A 67 14.65 -0.38 -8.04
CA VAL A 67 14.27 -1.59 -8.81
C VAL A 67 15.35 -2.67 -8.80
N THR A 68 16.61 -2.27 -8.70
CA THR A 68 17.76 -3.18 -8.75
C THR A 68 18.67 -3.08 -7.54
N ASN A 69 18.41 -2.12 -6.66
CA ASN A 69 19.31 -1.81 -5.58
C ASN A 69 18.91 -2.49 -4.28
N VAL A 70 19.49 -3.65 -4.05
CA VAL A 70 19.50 -4.32 -2.73
C VAL A 70 19.94 -3.34 -1.61
N ASN A 71 20.59 -2.23 -1.97
CA ASN A 71 21.08 -1.18 -1.07
C ASN A 71 20.01 -0.18 -0.59
N TRP A 72 18.77 -0.24 -1.06
CA TRP A 72 17.67 0.44 -0.38
C TRP A 72 17.51 -0.09 1.06
N ALA A 73 18.02 -1.29 1.30
CA ALA A 73 18.19 -1.86 2.63
C ALA A 73 18.98 -0.96 3.59
N ASN A 74 19.89 -0.13 3.08
CA ASN A 74 20.69 0.81 3.88
C ASN A 74 20.21 2.26 3.74
N SER A 75 18.97 2.48 3.26
CA SER A 75 18.43 3.82 3.13
C SER A 75 18.26 4.46 4.52
N THR A 76 18.84 5.63 4.69
CA THR A 76 18.63 6.48 5.87
C THR A 76 17.19 6.98 6.01
N ASN A 77 16.33 6.69 5.03
CA ASN A 77 14.94 7.10 4.99
C ASN A 77 13.99 6.03 5.55
N ASN A 78 14.43 4.77 5.68
CA ASN A 78 13.63 3.71 6.27
C ASN A 78 14.03 3.46 7.73
N TRP A 79 13.15 3.88 8.64
CA TRP A 79 13.29 3.77 10.09
C TRP A 79 12.45 2.63 10.67
N SER A 80 11.93 1.75 9.80
CA SER A 80 11.17 0.58 10.20
C SER A 80 12.09 -0.51 10.72
N TYR A 81 11.64 -1.26 11.72
CA TYR A 81 12.32 -2.45 12.18
C TYR A 81 11.33 -3.49 12.71
N TYR A 82 11.75 -4.74 12.74
CA TYR A 82 10.96 -5.85 13.25
C TYR A 82 10.51 -5.61 14.70
N ALA A 83 9.23 -5.89 14.98
CA ALA A 83 8.59 -5.69 16.28
C ALA A 83 8.62 -4.21 16.75
N GLN A 84 8.52 -3.26 15.85
CA GLN A 84 8.30 -1.86 16.18
C GLN A 84 6.82 -1.62 16.48
N TYR A 85 6.51 -1.40 17.76
CA TYR A 85 5.17 -0.99 18.22
C TYR A 85 5.02 0.53 18.21
N SER A 86 3.78 1.02 18.30
CA SER A 86 3.50 2.46 18.31
C SER A 86 4.23 3.18 19.45
N LEU A 87 4.35 2.57 20.62
CA LEU A 87 5.09 3.12 21.75
C LEU A 87 6.58 3.35 21.44
N ASN A 88 7.23 2.37 20.80
CA ASN A 88 8.63 2.47 20.40
C ASN A 88 8.79 3.52 19.29
N LEU A 89 7.81 3.61 18.39
CA LEU A 89 7.85 4.55 17.28
C LEU A 89 7.81 6.01 17.75
N VAL A 90 7.11 6.35 18.84
CA VAL A 90 7.17 7.69 19.44
C VAL A 90 8.62 8.09 19.74
N THR A 91 9.40 7.18 20.33
CA THR A 91 10.83 7.41 20.64
C THR A 91 11.68 7.48 19.36
N ASN A 92 11.40 6.60 18.39
CA ASN A 92 12.13 6.56 17.13
C ASN A 92 11.97 7.88 16.35
N ILE A 93 10.76 8.42 16.28
CA ILE A 93 10.48 9.71 15.65
C ILE A 93 11.16 10.87 16.40
N ASN A 94 11.25 10.83 17.72
CA ASN A 94 12.00 11.84 18.47
C ASN A 94 13.47 11.90 18.03
N ASN A 95 14.08 10.74 17.79
CA ASN A 95 15.48 10.61 17.37
C ASN A 95 15.69 10.86 15.86
N PHE A 96 14.63 10.77 15.05
CA PHE A 96 14.70 11.06 13.63
C PHE A 96 15.07 12.51 13.36
N PRO A 97 16.12 12.81 12.57
CA PRO A 97 16.47 14.18 12.24
C PRO A 97 15.39 14.82 11.36
N LYS A 98 15.14 16.11 11.57
CA LYS A 98 14.22 16.85 10.70
C LYS A 98 14.78 16.91 9.27
N PRO A 99 14.09 16.37 8.25
CA PRO A 99 14.57 16.46 6.88
C PRO A 99 14.36 17.85 6.30
N LEU A 100 15.24 18.24 5.37
CA LEU A 100 15.16 19.54 4.71
C LEU A 100 13.93 19.69 3.82
N ASP A 101 13.46 18.58 3.25
CA ASP A 101 12.33 18.49 2.32
C ASP A 101 11.02 18.00 2.99
N ALA A 102 10.94 18.05 4.32
CA ALA A 102 9.82 17.50 5.07
C ALA A 102 8.43 17.94 4.59
N ALA A 103 8.32 19.19 4.10
CA ALA A 103 7.04 19.74 3.65
C ALA A 103 6.57 19.19 2.30
N THR A 104 7.48 18.61 1.51
CA THR A 104 7.21 18.05 0.18
C THR A 104 7.42 16.54 0.10
N ALA A 105 7.85 15.94 1.20
CA ALA A 105 8.07 14.49 1.30
C ALA A 105 6.79 13.74 1.73
N LEU A 106 6.74 12.46 1.40
CA LEU A 106 5.79 11.48 1.94
C LEU A 106 6.35 10.85 3.22
N PHE A 107 5.51 10.68 4.22
CA PHE A 107 5.83 9.97 5.45
C PHE A 107 4.88 8.79 5.62
N VAL A 108 5.39 7.59 5.66
CA VAL A 108 4.63 6.38 5.97
C VAL A 108 4.72 6.10 7.46
N VAL A 109 3.59 5.84 8.09
CA VAL A 109 3.48 5.38 9.47
C VAL A 109 2.55 4.17 9.50
N TRP A 110 3.10 2.98 9.73
CA TRP A 110 2.30 1.75 9.83
C TRP A 110 2.90 0.80 10.86
N VAL A 111 2.34 0.80 12.06
CA VAL A 111 2.75 -0.02 13.21
C VAL A 111 1.56 -0.56 14.02
N ASN A 112 0.34 -0.23 13.60
CA ASN A 112 -0.87 -0.67 14.30
C ASN A 112 -1.06 -2.19 14.24
N ASP A 113 -0.61 -2.86 13.18
CA ASP A 113 -0.63 -4.32 13.09
C ASP A 113 0.31 -4.95 14.11
N ALA A 114 1.52 -4.38 14.29
CA ALA A 114 2.45 -4.82 15.32
C ALA A 114 1.87 -4.64 16.73
N ASP A 115 1.13 -3.54 16.99
CA ASP A 115 0.44 -3.36 18.27
C ASP A 115 -0.53 -4.53 18.53
N PHE A 116 -1.34 -4.93 17.54
CA PHE A 116 -2.25 -6.07 17.68
C PHE A 116 -1.52 -7.41 17.84
N VAL A 117 -0.39 -7.63 17.16
CA VAL A 117 0.46 -8.81 17.38
C VAL A 117 1.01 -8.83 18.80
N GLY A 118 1.40 -7.66 19.33
CA GLY A 118 1.76 -7.49 20.73
C GLY A 118 0.61 -7.83 21.69
N ASP A 119 -0.57 -7.29 21.42
CA ASP A 119 -1.78 -7.57 22.22
C ASP A 119 -2.16 -9.05 22.20
N MET A 120 -1.92 -9.75 21.07
CA MET A 120 -2.08 -11.21 21.00
C MET A 120 -1.10 -11.94 21.92
N THR A 121 0.08 -11.40 22.14
CA THR A 121 1.05 -11.98 23.06
C THR A 121 0.70 -11.66 24.52
N ASP A 122 0.25 -10.44 24.81
CA ASP A 122 0.12 -9.92 26.16
C ASP A 122 -1.28 -10.08 26.76
N ILE A 123 -2.32 -10.08 25.91
CA ILE A 123 -3.72 -10.07 26.34
C ILE A 123 -4.42 -11.40 26.05
N TYR A 124 -4.21 -12.01 24.88
CA TYR A 124 -4.83 -13.29 24.54
C TYR A 124 -4.37 -14.40 25.53
N PRO A 125 -5.24 -15.31 25.99
CA PRO A 125 -6.60 -15.58 25.51
C PRO A 125 -7.72 -14.79 26.22
N SER A 126 -7.43 -13.71 26.90
CA SER A 126 -8.44 -12.92 27.59
C SER A 126 -9.40 -12.26 26.60
N THR A 127 -10.71 -12.42 26.84
CA THR A 127 -11.78 -11.73 26.12
C THR A 127 -12.36 -10.55 26.92
N ASN A 128 -11.60 -10.01 27.86
CA ASN A 128 -12.01 -8.84 28.63
C ASN A 128 -11.97 -7.58 27.74
N ILE A 129 -13.16 -7.07 27.39
CA ILE A 129 -13.31 -5.92 26.52
C ILE A 129 -12.54 -4.69 27.04
N ALA A 130 -12.56 -4.44 28.36
CA ALA A 130 -11.90 -3.28 28.93
C ALA A 130 -10.38 -3.31 28.72
N THR A 131 -9.76 -4.49 28.81
CA THR A 131 -8.32 -4.66 28.58
C THR A 131 -7.96 -4.32 27.13
N TRP A 132 -8.69 -4.89 26.17
CA TRP A 132 -8.49 -4.60 24.74
C TRP A 132 -8.77 -3.14 24.38
N THR A 133 -9.83 -2.55 24.98
CA THR A 133 -10.13 -1.12 24.78
C THR A 133 -9.01 -0.23 25.31
N ASN A 134 -8.41 -0.57 26.43
CA ASN A 134 -7.28 0.18 26.99
C ASN A 134 -6.03 0.10 26.08
N ALA A 135 -5.73 -1.09 25.53
CA ALA A 135 -4.65 -1.27 24.57
C ALA A 135 -4.89 -0.42 23.31
N ASN A 136 -6.09 -0.51 22.72
CA ASN A 136 -6.49 0.31 21.58
C ASN A 136 -6.33 1.81 21.87
N ASN A 137 -6.79 2.29 23.03
CA ASN A 137 -6.69 3.70 23.41
C ASN A 137 -5.23 4.14 23.61
N GLN A 138 -4.37 3.26 24.13
CA GLN A 138 -2.93 3.55 24.24
C GLN A 138 -2.28 3.67 22.86
N SER A 139 -2.58 2.73 21.95
CA SER A 139 -2.10 2.79 20.56
C SER A 139 -2.57 4.08 19.86
N LEU A 140 -3.85 4.45 19.99
CA LEU A 140 -4.39 5.70 19.44
C LEU A 140 -3.68 6.93 20.02
N THR A 141 -3.39 6.95 21.32
CA THR A 141 -2.63 8.02 21.97
C THR A 141 -1.22 8.13 21.40
N ASN A 142 -0.56 6.99 21.21
CA ASN A 142 0.78 6.96 20.59
C ASN A 142 0.73 7.50 19.15
N HIS A 143 -0.26 7.10 18.34
CA HIS A 143 -0.43 7.59 16.98
C HIS A 143 -0.70 9.11 16.93
N TRP A 144 -1.47 9.66 17.87
CA TRP A 144 -1.63 11.11 17.98
C TRP A 144 -0.30 11.81 18.25
N ASN A 145 0.49 11.29 19.19
CA ASN A 145 1.83 11.82 19.51
C ASN A 145 2.78 11.73 18.31
N ILE A 146 2.71 10.64 17.53
CA ILE A 146 3.48 10.43 16.30
C ILE A 146 3.11 11.51 15.28
N ILE A 147 1.82 11.68 14.97
CA ILE A 147 1.33 12.68 14.01
C ILE A 147 1.76 14.09 14.40
N THR A 148 1.52 14.46 15.65
CA THR A 148 1.84 15.83 16.13
C THR A 148 3.34 16.10 16.14
N ASN A 149 4.17 15.11 16.48
CA ASN A 149 5.62 15.24 16.44
C ASN A 149 6.13 15.35 14.99
N LEU A 150 5.67 14.49 14.08
CA LEU A 150 6.00 14.59 12.67
C LEU A 150 5.60 15.97 12.10
N TYR A 151 4.43 16.45 12.45
CA TYR A 151 3.94 17.75 11.98
C TYR A 151 4.72 18.93 12.56
N TYR A 152 4.80 19.06 13.90
CA TYR A 152 5.38 20.24 14.55
C TYR A 152 6.91 20.20 14.59
N ALA A 153 7.49 19.07 14.98
CA ALA A 153 8.93 18.98 15.17
C ALA A 153 9.68 18.65 13.88
N LYS A 154 9.11 17.78 13.04
CA LYS A 154 9.80 17.35 11.81
C LYS A 154 9.35 18.12 10.57
N GLY A 155 8.20 18.76 10.59
CA GLY A 155 7.70 19.59 9.49
C GLY A 155 6.96 18.82 8.40
N ALA A 156 6.58 17.56 8.66
CA ALA A 156 5.80 16.74 7.74
C ALA A 156 4.46 17.39 7.39
N ARG A 157 4.03 17.22 6.13
CA ARG A 157 2.74 17.71 5.63
C ARG A 157 1.92 16.65 4.94
N THR A 158 2.52 15.54 4.54
CA THR A 158 1.81 14.44 3.91
C THR A 158 2.16 13.12 4.57
N LEU A 159 1.15 12.47 5.15
CA LEU A 159 1.27 11.19 5.83
C LEU A 159 0.47 10.11 5.08
N ILE A 160 0.97 8.89 5.12
CA ILE A 160 0.27 7.66 4.74
C ILE A 160 0.16 6.81 6.00
N MET A 161 -1.06 6.56 6.44
CA MET A 161 -1.36 5.85 7.68
C MET A 161 -2.43 4.79 7.43
N PRO A 162 -2.03 3.56 7.06
CA PRO A 162 -2.97 2.48 6.79
C PRO A 162 -3.78 2.07 8.02
N LYS A 163 -4.99 1.58 7.80
CA LYS A 163 -5.76 0.85 8.82
C LYS A 163 -5.07 -0.46 9.19
N ALA A 164 -5.25 -0.91 10.43
CA ALA A 164 -4.83 -2.24 10.85
C ALA A 164 -5.58 -3.32 10.06
N VAL A 165 -4.87 -4.36 9.63
CA VAL A 165 -5.46 -5.54 9.00
C VAL A 165 -6.15 -6.42 10.04
N ASP A 166 -7.01 -7.33 9.61
CA ASP A 166 -7.51 -8.37 10.48
C ASP A 166 -6.42 -9.41 10.78
N ILE A 167 -5.75 -9.25 11.89
CA ILE A 167 -4.68 -10.17 12.28
C ILE A 167 -5.16 -11.60 12.54
N THR A 168 -6.47 -11.81 12.73
CA THR A 168 -7.01 -13.16 12.94
C THR A 168 -7.06 -13.99 11.66
N GLU A 169 -6.84 -13.35 10.52
CA GLU A 169 -6.83 -13.97 9.18
C GLU A 169 -5.40 -14.30 8.70
N ILE A 170 -4.35 -13.95 9.48
CA ILE A 170 -2.98 -14.34 9.14
C ILE A 170 -2.67 -15.76 9.68
N PRO A 171 -1.78 -16.53 9.03
CA PRO A 171 -1.52 -17.92 9.37
C PRO A 171 -1.11 -18.16 10.83
N GLU A 172 -0.38 -17.24 11.46
CA GLU A 172 0.05 -17.33 12.87
C GLU A 172 -1.12 -17.64 13.83
N TYR A 173 -2.34 -17.15 13.50
CA TYR A 173 -3.50 -17.28 14.39
C TYR A 173 -4.56 -18.26 13.88
N ASP A 174 -4.20 -19.17 12.98
CA ASP A 174 -5.12 -20.12 12.38
C ASP A 174 -5.77 -21.07 13.39
N LEU A 175 -5.04 -21.43 14.44
CA LEU A 175 -5.50 -22.38 15.47
C LEU A 175 -6.44 -21.74 16.51
N ILE A 176 -6.68 -20.44 16.45
CA ILE A 176 -7.59 -19.76 17.38
C ILE A 176 -9.04 -20.11 17.02
N SER A 177 -9.88 -20.32 18.04
CA SER A 177 -11.30 -20.63 17.83
C SER A 177 -12.02 -19.53 17.04
N SER A 178 -12.99 -19.90 16.22
CA SER A 178 -13.79 -18.92 15.45
C SER A 178 -14.48 -17.87 16.33
N ALA A 179 -14.91 -18.24 17.53
CA ALA A 179 -15.51 -17.30 18.49
C ALA A 179 -14.48 -16.25 18.95
N THR A 180 -13.26 -16.69 19.22
CA THR A 180 -12.16 -15.79 19.62
C THR A 180 -11.72 -14.92 18.44
N LYS A 181 -11.59 -15.49 17.23
CA LYS A 181 -11.31 -14.72 16.01
C LYS A 181 -12.34 -13.60 15.83
N SER A 182 -13.63 -13.92 15.91
CA SER A 182 -14.70 -12.92 15.80
C SER A 182 -14.62 -11.82 16.87
N PHE A 183 -14.26 -12.18 18.11
CA PHE A 183 -14.06 -11.22 19.19
C PHE A 183 -12.90 -10.27 18.90
N ILE A 184 -11.74 -10.79 18.51
CA ILE A 184 -10.53 -10.00 18.21
C ILE A 184 -10.75 -9.14 16.97
N ARG A 185 -11.31 -9.70 15.89
CA ARG A 185 -11.67 -8.94 14.68
C ARG A 185 -12.53 -7.72 15.03
N GLN A 186 -13.50 -7.88 15.96
CA GLN A 186 -14.30 -6.74 16.40
C GLN A 186 -13.45 -5.66 17.09
N ARG A 187 -12.41 -6.04 17.84
CA ARG A 187 -11.50 -5.05 18.47
C ARG A 187 -10.67 -4.31 17.43
N VAL A 188 -10.24 -4.98 16.34
CA VAL A 188 -9.59 -4.33 15.20
C VAL A 188 -10.54 -3.36 14.50
N ILE A 189 -11.80 -3.73 14.29
CA ILE A 189 -12.83 -2.84 13.71
C ILE A 189 -13.06 -1.61 14.60
N ASP A 190 -13.18 -1.81 15.93
CA ASP A 190 -13.35 -0.73 16.89
C ASP A 190 -12.15 0.25 16.85
N PHE A 191 -10.93 -0.30 16.83
CA PHE A 191 -9.70 0.49 16.66
C PHE A 191 -9.72 1.26 15.34
N ASN A 192 -9.94 0.63 14.21
CA ASN A 192 -9.95 1.27 12.89
C ASN A 192 -10.98 2.40 12.80
N THR A 193 -12.13 2.24 13.44
CA THR A 193 -13.16 3.29 13.53
C THR A 193 -12.65 4.50 14.33
N ALA A 194 -12.05 4.25 15.49
CA ALA A 194 -11.49 5.29 16.33
C ALA A 194 -10.25 5.94 15.67
N PHE A 195 -9.43 5.14 14.97
CA PHE A 195 -8.27 5.61 14.22
C PHE A 195 -8.67 6.56 13.09
N THR A 196 -9.68 6.22 12.29
CA THR A 196 -10.26 7.13 11.29
C THR A 196 -10.72 8.45 11.92
N THR A 197 -11.36 8.39 13.10
CA THR A 197 -11.79 9.58 13.85
C THR A 197 -10.59 10.44 14.25
N LEU A 198 -9.53 9.82 14.77
CA LEU A 198 -8.28 10.47 15.14
C LEU A 198 -7.61 11.15 13.94
N LEU A 199 -7.56 10.46 12.79
CA LEU A 199 -6.99 11.03 11.57
C LEU A 199 -7.82 12.22 11.05
N ASN A 200 -9.15 12.17 11.17
CA ASN A 200 -10.02 13.31 10.83
C ASN A 200 -9.82 14.49 11.78
N GLN A 201 -9.61 14.23 13.07
CA GLN A 201 -9.23 15.28 14.04
C GLN A 201 -7.88 15.91 13.63
N ALA A 202 -6.87 15.13 13.25
CA ALA A 202 -5.60 15.65 12.78
C ALA A 202 -5.78 16.51 11.51
N ARG A 203 -6.53 16.03 10.51
CA ARG A 203 -6.82 16.78 9.27
C ARG A 203 -7.50 18.13 9.56
N SER A 204 -8.36 18.21 10.57
CA SER A 204 -9.08 19.44 10.92
C SER A 204 -8.28 20.40 11.81
N SER A 205 -7.37 19.89 12.65
CA SER A 205 -6.66 20.67 13.66
C SER A 205 -5.24 21.07 13.28
N LEU A 206 -4.64 20.43 12.26
CA LEU A 206 -3.27 20.68 11.80
C LEU A 206 -3.28 21.32 10.41
N PRO A 207 -3.16 22.65 10.28
CA PRO A 207 -3.29 23.35 9.01
C PRO A 207 -2.33 22.84 7.93
N GLY A 208 -2.85 22.52 6.75
CA GLY A 208 -2.06 22.08 5.60
C GLY A 208 -1.53 20.64 5.69
N ILE A 209 -1.98 19.85 6.67
CA ILE A 209 -1.69 18.42 6.68
C ILE A 209 -2.60 17.67 5.71
N THR A 210 -2.03 16.71 4.99
CA THR A 210 -2.75 15.71 4.22
C THR A 210 -2.45 14.34 4.82
N ILE A 211 -3.45 13.56 5.13
CA ILE A 211 -3.28 12.19 5.63
C ILE A 211 -4.07 11.26 4.73
N TYR A 212 -3.38 10.35 4.08
CA TYR A 212 -3.97 9.25 3.33
C TYR A 212 -4.12 8.03 4.23
N GLU A 213 -5.25 7.35 4.14
CA GLU A 213 -5.61 6.22 5.00
C GLU A 213 -5.96 5.01 4.11
N PRO A 214 -4.95 4.26 3.61
CA PRO A 214 -5.23 3.03 2.86
C PRO A 214 -6.01 2.04 3.71
N ASP A 215 -7.12 1.50 3.16
CA ASP A 215 -7.96 0.52 3.84
C ASP A 215 -7.43 -0.90 3.63
N PHE A 216 -6.32 -1.22 4.30
CA PHE A 216 -5.71 -2.54 4.21
C PHE A 216 -6.52 -3.62 4.92
N PHE A 217 -7.41 -3.24 5.87
CA PHE A 217 -8.37 -4.16 6.48
C PHE A 217 -9.30 -4.77 5.43
N SER A 218 -10.03 -3.92 4.71
CA SER A 218 -10.93 -4.37 3.65
C SER A 218 -10.19 -4.99 2.46
N LEU A 219 -8.95 -4.55 2.20
CA LEU A 219 -8.13 -5.12 1.15
C LEU A 219 -7.77 -6.58 1.47
N LEU A 220 -7.32 -6.89 2.69
CA LEU A 220 -7.00 -8.26 3.09
C LEU A 220 -8.23 -9.17 2.96
N ASP A 221 -9.39 -8.77 3.49
CA ASP A 221 -10.64 -9.51 3.33
C ASP A 221 -10.97 -9.83 1.87
N ASN A 222 -10.79 -8.82 1.00
CA ASN A 222 -11.05 -8.98 -0.43
C ASN A 222 -10.02 -9.89 -1.12
N VAL A 223 -8.74 -9.77 -0.76
CA VAL A 223 -7.67 -10.62 -1.31
C VAL A 223 -7.87 -12.08 -0.88
N LEU A 224 -8.23 -12.34 0.36
CA LEU A 224 -8.51 -13.69 0.86
C LEU A 224 -9.66 -14.36 0.09
N THR A 225 -10.70 -13.58 -0.25
CA THR A 225 -11.90 -14.08 -0.94
C THR A 225 -11.71 -14.17 -2.46
N ASN A 226 -10.94 -13.25 -3.04
CA ASN A 226 -10.82 -13.05 -4.48
C ASN A 226 -9.35 -13.03 -4.95
N ALA A 227 -8.48 -13.83 -4.36
CA ALA A 227 -7.03 -13.84 -4.61
C ALA A 227 -6.66 -13.82 -6.09
N ALA A 228 -7.36 -14.58 -6.92
CA ALA A 228 -7.11 -14.68 -8.36
C ALA A 228 -7.27 -13.33 -9.10
N ALA A 229 -8.13 -12.42 -8.60
CA ALA A 229 -8.29 -11.09 -9.18
C ALA A 229 -7.03 -10.23 -9.02
N TYR A 230 -6.21 -10.54 -8.02
CA TYR A 230 -4.93 -9.91 -7.72
C TYR A 230 -3.74 -10.72 -8.27
N GLY A 231 -4.00 -11.81 -8.99
CA GLY A 231 -2.99 -12.74 -9.47
C GLY A 231 -2.34 -13.54 -8.33
N LEU A 232 -2.98 -13.61 -7.18
CA LEU A 232 -2.56 -14.35 -6.00
C LEU A 232 -3.29 -15.68 -5.88
N THR A 233 -2.79 -16.55 -5.01
CA THR A 233 -3.43 -17.81 -4.61
C THR A 233 -3.58 -17.78 -3.09
N ASN A 234 -4.82 -17.86 -2.60
CA ASN A 234 -5.05 -18.17 -1.20
C ASN A 234 -4.92 -19.68 -1.01
N ALA A 235 -3.73 -20.10 -0.63
CA ALA A 235 -3.48 -21.51 -0.32
C ALA A 235 -4.09 -21.83 1.04
N LEU A 236 -4.85 -22.93 1.12
CA LEU A 236 -5.63 -23.29 2.31
C LEU A 236 -5.23 -24.67 2.83
N TYR A 237 -5.16 -24.78 4.15
CA TYR A 237 -5.14 -26.05 4.87
C TYR A 237 -6.25 -26.02 5.93
N ASN A 238 -7.13 -27.02 5.92
CA ASN A 238 -8.31 -27.06 6.79
C ASN A 238 -9.20 -25.80 6.71
N GLY A 239 -9.26 -25.15 5.54
CA GLY A 239 -10.05 -23.93 5.34
C GLY A 239 -9.41 -22.65 5.83
N GLN A 240 -8.15 -22.68 6.27
CA GLN A 240 -7.37 -21.55 6.74
C GLN A 240 -6.23 -21.23 5.78
N SER A 241 -5.86 -19.96 5.66
CA SER A 241 -4.74 -19.53 4.82
C SER A 241 -3.42 -20.08 5.37
N VAL A 242 -2.53 -20.52 4.48
CA VAL A 242 -1.19 -20.98 4.86
C VAL A 242 -0.13 -20.11 4.19
N ASP A 243 1.02 -20.03 4.84
CA ASP A 243 2.21 -19.35 4.31
C ASP A 243 3.15 -20.32 3.57
N VAL A 244 4.16 -19.76 2.91
CA VAL A 244 5.12 -20.54 2.12
C VAL A 244 6.12 -21.27 3.01
N VAL A 245 6.62 -20.61 4.08
CA VAL A 245 7.75 -21.10 4.88
C VAL A 245 7.33 -22.27 5.77
N GLU A 246 6.11 -22.26 6.29
CA GLU A 246 5.59 -23.30 7.18
C GLU A 246 4.61 -24.27 6.48
N SER A 247 4.30 -24.02 5.21
CA SER A 247 3.42 -24.88 4.44
C SER A 247 4.09 -26.21 4.08
N SER A 248 3.32 -27.13 3.53
CA SER A 248 3.83 -28.39 3.00
C SER A 248 4.68 -28.25 1.71
N LEU A 249 4.95 -27.03 1.26
CA LEU A 249 5.86 -26.78 0.16
C LEU A 249 7.27 -27.21 0.53
N THR A 250 7.91 -27.95 -0.38
CA THR A 250 9.31 -28.38 -0.23
C THR A 250 10.30 -27.41 -0.88
N ASP A 251 9.81 -26.50 -1.72
CA ASP A 251 10.59 -25.49 -2.41
C ASP A 251 10.21 -24.10 -1.88
N TRP A 252 11.08 -23.54 -1.04
CA TRP A 252 10.96 -22.22 -0.42
C TRP A 252 11.91 -21.20 -1.08
N SER A 253 12.34 -21.49 -2.32
CA SER A 253 13.15 -20.52 -3.07
C SER A 253 12.36 -19.23 -3.27
N LEU A 254 13.07 -18.09 -3.20
CA LEU A 254 12.46 -16.75 -3.23
C LEU A 254 11.59 -16.50 -4.46
N ASN A 255 11.86 -17.20 -5.58
CA ASN A 255 11.09 -17.16 -6.82
C ASN A 255 10.43 -18.51 -7.15
N GLY A 256 10.26 -19.36 -6.17
CA GLY A 256 9.68 -20.71 -6.29
C GLY A 256 8.17 -20.71 -6.43
N PRO A 257 7.54 -21.89 -6.32
CA PRO A 257 6.11 -22.09 -6.55
C PRO A 257 5.22 -21.30 -5.58
N GLY A 258 5.72 -20.95 -4.38
CA GLY A 258 4.99 -20.17 -3.37
C GLY A 258 4.93 -18.66 -3.62
N THR A 259 5.57 -18.13 -4.66
CA THR A 259 5.60 -16.69 -4.96
C THR A 259 4.23 -16.07 -5.22
N ASN A 260 3.22 -16.90 -5.53
CA ASN A 260 1.84 -16.46 -5.72
C ASN A 260 0.97 -16.55 -4.46
N TYR A 261 1.48 -17.08 -3.35
CA TYR A 261 0.72 -17.11 -2.10
C TYR A 261 0.51 -15.70 -1.57
N ILE A 262 -0.47 -15.53 -0.68
CA ILE A 262 -0.70 -14.26 0.00
C ILE A 262 0.38 -14.03 1.04
N PHE A 263 0.68 -15.04 1.86
CA PHE A 263 1.63 -14.97 2.96
C PHE A 263 2.94 -15.67 2.62
N TRP A 264 4.05 -15.04 3.00
CA TRP A 264 5.39 -15.60 2.87
C TRP A 264 5.77 -16.41 4.09
N ASP A 265 5.64 -15.84 5.28
CA ASP A 265 5.74 -16.52 6.56
C ASP A 265 4.43 -16.36 7.36
N ALA A 266 4.39 -16.83 8.60
CA ALA A 266 3.18 -16.87 9.41
C ALA A 266 2.52 -15.50 9.63
N ILE A 267 3.26 -14.40 9.45
CA ILE A 267 2.80 -13.03 9.70
C ILE A 267 2.89 -12.15 8.44
N ASP A 268 3.97 -12.32 7.65
CA ASP A 268 4.35 -11.35 6.64
C ASP A 268 3.91 -11.77 5.22
N PRO A 269 3.54 -10.78 4.36
CA PRO A 269 3.06 -11.06 3.02
C PRO A 269 4.19 -11.41 2.04
N THR A 270 3.82 -12.08 0.93
CA THR A 270 4.74 -12.26 -0.21
C THR A 270 5.02 -10.93 -0.91
N ALA A 271 6.14 -10.86 -1.64
CA ALA A 271 6.49 -9.70 -2.47
C ALA A 271 5.38 -9.33 -3.46
N LYS A 272 4.62 -10.32 -3.94
CA LYS A 272 3.49 -10.09 -4.83
C LYS A 272 2.33 -9.40 -4.12
N PHE A 273 2.01 -9.79 -2.88
CA PHE A 273 1.00 -9.08 -2.11
C PHE A 273 1.51 -7.69 -1.67
N HIS A 274 2.79 -7.53 -1.38
CA HIS A 274 3.40 -6.21 -1.18
C HIS A 274 3.19 -5.29 -2.39
N ALA A 275 3.31 -5.82 -3.62
CA ALA A 275 3.02 -5.01 -4.81
C ALA A 275 1.56 -4.58 -4.88
N VAL A 276 0.60 -5.41 -4.45
CA VAL A 276 -0.82 -5.03 -4.36
C VAL A 276 -1.03 -3.90 -3.33
N LEU A 277 -0.41 -3.99 -2.14
CA LEU A 277 -0.46 -2.91 -1.13
C LEU A 277 0.05 -1.59 -1.70
N ALA A 278 1.17 -1.64 -2.44
CA ALA A 278 1.75 -0.47 -3.10
C ALA A 278 0.81 0.11 -4.17
N ASP A 279 0.23 -0.74 -5.03
CA ASP A 279 -0.67 -0.33 -6.11
C ASP A 279 -1.92 0.39 -5.57
N ILE A 280 -2.53 -0.14 -4.52
CA ILE A 280 -3.71 0.47 -3.88
C ILE A 280 -3.32 1.81 -3.24
N THR A 281 -2.17 1.88 -2.57
CA THR A 281 -1.68 3.12 -1.98
C THR A 281 -1.35 4.15 -3.05
N GLN A 282 -0.67 3.75 -4.13
CA GLN A 282 -0.37 4.59 -5.28
C GLN A 282 -1.63 5.25 -5.85
N GLN A 283 -2.70 4.46 -6.07
CA GLN A 283 -3.95 4.98 -6.61
C GLN A 283 -4.66 5.95 -5.66
N LEU A 284 -4.47 5.77 -4.35
CA LEU A 284 -5.03 6.66 -3.35
C LEU A 284 -4.30 8.01 -3.29
N ILE A 285 -2.96 7.99 -3.32
CA ILE A 285 -2.14 9.21 -3.13
C ILE A 285 -1.91 9.98 -4.42
N SER A 286 -1.86 9.28 -5.55
CA SER A 286 -1.55 9.85 -6.87
C SER A 286 -2.35 9.13 -7.95
N PRO A 287 -3.68 9.31 -8.00
CA PRO A 287 -4.50 8.64 -9.01
C PRO A 287 -4.06 9.05 -10.41
N VAL A 288 -3.93 8.06 -11.28
CA VAL A 288 -3.53 8.29 -12.67
C VAL A 288 -4.62 9.10 -13.40
N GLN A 289 -4.20 10.08 -14.16
CA GLN A 289 -5.10 11.00 -14.87
C GLN A 289 -4.70 11.13 -16.34
N ILE A 290 -5.71 11.20 -17.22
CA ILE A 290 -5.53 11.74 -18.57
C ILE A 290 -5.67 13.26 -18.43
N THR A 291 -4.56 13.97 -18.58
CA THR A 291 -4.49 15.42 -18.38
C THR A 291 -4.84 16.21 -19.63
N ASN A 292 -4.63 15.60 -20.81
CA ASN A 292 -4.96 16.22 -22.10
C ASN A 292 -5.31 15.15 -23.14
N LEU A 293 -6.24 15.51 -24.03
CA LEU A 293 -6.59 14.73 -25.21
C LEU A 293 -6.51 15.66 -26.43
N THR A 294 -5.64 15.32 -27.37
CA THR A 294 -5.50 16.04 -28.63
C THR A 294 -5.94 15.14 -29.78
N VAL A 295 -6.93 15.58 -30.53
CA VAL A 295 -7.39 14.89 -31.74
C VAL A 295 -6.45 15.21 -32.90
N LEU A 296 -5.88 14.16 -33.48
CA LEU A 296 -5.00 14.24 -34.64
C LEU A 296 -5.65 13.53 -35.84
N ASN A 297 -5.10 13.72 -37.02
CA ASN A 297 -5.59 12.99 -38.19
C ASN A 297 -5.28 11.48 -38.05
N GLY A 298 -6.32 10.67 -37.85
CA GLY A 298 -6.21 9.21 -37.72
C GLY A 298 -5.78 8.70 -36.35
N SER A 299 -5.49 9.55 -35.35
CA SER A 299 -5.15 9.15 -34.00
C SER A 299 -5.58 10.17 -32.95
N ASN A 300 -5.65 9.75 -31.69
CA ASN A 300 -5.77 10.64 -30.54
C ASN A 300 -4.49 10.53 -29.70
N ARG A 301 -3.96 11.68 -29.30
CA ARG A 301 -2.86 11.79 -28.36
C ARG A 301 -3.44 11.96 -26.96
N LEU A 302 -3.02 11.11 -26.04
CA LEU A 302 -3.39 11.17 -24.63
C LEU A 302 -2.12 11.52 -23.83
N ASP A 303 -2.13 12.65 -23.13
CA ASP A 303 -1.10 13.01 -22.16
C ASP A 303 -1.60 12.61 -20.78
N MET A 304 -0.74 11.95 -20.01
CA MET A 304 -1.08 11.36 -18.71
C MET A 304 -0.14 11.86 -17.62
N ALA A 305 -0.66 11.96 -16.40
CA ALA A 305 0.11 12.25 -15.18
C ALA A 305 -0.15 11.21 -14.11
N ASN A 306 0.75 11.17 -13.12
CA ASN A 306 0.74 10.23 -12.00
C ASN A 306 0.81 8.76 -12.45
N VAL A 307 1.42 8.50 -13.58
CA VAL A 307 1.58 7.13 -14.09
C VAL A 307 2.58 6.38 -13.22
N PRO A 308 2.20 5.22 -12.64
CA PRO A 308 3.09 4.47 -11.76
C PRO A 308 4.25 3.87 -12.56
N ILE A 309 5.48 4.22 -12.20
CA ILE A 309 6.68 3.77 -12.92
C ILE A 309 6.86 2.26 -12.78
N GLY A 310 7.20 1.60 -13.89
CA GLY A 310 7.44 0.16 -13.95
C GLY A 310 6.18 -0.68 -14.16
N GLN A 311 5.00 -0.06 -14.27
CA GLN A 311 3.74 -0.77 -14.48
C GLN A 311 3.39 -0.90 -15.97
N ASN A 312 2.73 -2.01 -16.31
CA ASN A 312 2.08 -2.19 -17.61
C ASN A 312 0.74 -1.45 -17.62
N GLY A 313 0.57 -0.51 -18.54
CA GLY A 313 -0.65 0.25 -18.71
C GLY A 313 -1.40 -0.13 -19.99
N LEU A 314 -2.72 -0.08 -19.91
CA LEU A 314 -3.63 -0.22 -21.05
C LEU A 314 -4.44 1.04 -21.22
N VAL A 315 -4.51 1.56 -22.43
CA VAL A 315 -5.56 2.49 -22.83
C VAL A 315 -6.69 1.66 -23.40
N ILE A 316 -7.84 1.67 -22.73
CA ILE A 316 -9.04 1.00 -23.21
C ILE A 316 -10.08 2.03 -23.61
N GLY A 317 -10.78 1.75 -24.70
CA GLY A 317 -11.73 2.68 -25.26
C GLY A 317 -13.01 2.02 -25.73
N ARG A 318 -14.04 2.84 -25.89
CA ARG A 318 -15.30 2.48 -26.53
C ARG A 318 -15.99 3.68 -27.14
N THR A 319 -16.86 3.43 -28.13
CA THR A 319 -17.59 4.48 -28.85
C THR A 319 -18.94 4.82 -28.23
N ASN A 320 -19.43 4.01 -27.31
CA ASN A 320 -20.72 4.24 -26.63
C ASN A 320 -20.60 3.90 -25.15
N LEU A 321 -20.95 4.84 -24.26
CA LEU A 321 -20.86 4.66 -22.81
C LEU A 321 -21.88 3.66 -22.24
N LEU A 322 -22.98 3.45 -22.92
CA LEU A 322 -24.06 2.58 -22.44
C LEU A 322 -23.98 1.17 -23.03
N LEU A 323 -23.40 1.03 -24.23
CA LEU A 323 -23.40 -0.22 -24.98
C LEU A 323 -21.98 -0.62 -25.41
N GLY A 324 -21.75 -1.91 -25.49
CA GLY A 324 -20.49 -2.48 -25.96
C GLY A 324 -19.44 -2.66 -24.88
N ASN A 325 -18.41 -3.43 -25.20
CA ASN A 325 -17.29 -3.74 -24.31
C ASN A 325 -16.17 -2.69 -24.46
N TRP A 326 -15.43 -2.48 -23.41
CA TRP A 326 -14.17 -1.77 -23.46
C TRP A 326 -13.13 -2.62 -24.19
N THR A 327 -12.48 -2.08 -25.20
CA THR A 327 -11.46 -2.74 -26.00
C THR A 327 -10.10 -2.09 -25.78
N THR A 328 -9.02 -2.86 -25.79
CA THR A 328 -7.67 -2.32 -25.67
C THR A 328 -7.30 -1.60 -26.97
N ASN A 329 -6.99 -0.30 -26.87
CA ASN A 329 -6.59 0.55 -27.98
C ASN A 329 -5.07 0.75 -28.04
N ALA A 330 -4.40 0.72 -26.88
CA ALA A 330 -2.94 0.77 -26.79
C ALA A 330 -2.46 0.11 -25.50
N THR A 331 -1.22 -0.36 -25.54
CA THR A 331 -0.47 -0.86 -24.38
C THR A 331 0.82 -0.04 -24.24
N PHE A 332 1.28 0.15 -23.02
CA PHE A 332 2.55 0.83 -22.75
C PHE A 332 3.18 0.31 -21.46
N VAL A 333 4.49 0.46 -21.35
CA VAL A 333 5.22 0.28 -20.09
C VAL A 333 5.59 1.67 -19.58
N SER A 334 5.21 1.96 -18.37
CA SER A 334 5.46 3.29 -17.80
C SER A 334 6.94 3.44 -17.39
N SER A 335 7.60 4.42 -17.96
CA SER A 335 9.00 4.77 -17.65
C SER A 335 9.15 6.09 -16.87
N ASN A 336 8.04 6.84 -16.76
CA ASN A 336 8.00 8.13 -16.06
C ASN A 336 6.61 8.36 -15.48
N THR A 337 6.50 9.22 -14.48
CA THR A 337 5.22 9.65 -13.87
C THR A 337 4.36 10.49 -14.83
N THR A 338 4.92 11.01 -15.90
CA THR A 338 4.20 11.61 -17.03
C THR A 338 4.46 10.81 -18.30
N GLN A 339 3.43 10.57 -19.09
CA GLN A 339 3.56 9.80 -20.33
C GLN A 339 2.57 10.26 -21.40
N THR A 340 2.98 10.13 -22.66
CA THR A 340 2.12 10.35 -23.83
C THR A 340 1.90 9.03 -24.55
N VAL A 341 0.64 8.72 -24.87
CA VAL A 341 0.27 7.53 -25.66
C VAL A 341 -0.60 7.96 -26.84
N TYR A 342 -0.33 7.39 -27.99
CA TYR A 342 -1.13 7.59 -29.19
C TYR A 342 -2.07 6.38 -29.37
N VAL A 343 -3.34 6.65 -29.58
CA VAL A 343 -4.36 5.61 -29.79
C VAL A 343 -5.02 5.84 -31.17
N PRO A 344 -5.27 4.77 -31.95
CA PRO A 344 -6.00 4.90 -33.21
C PRO A 344 -7.36 5.53 -32.98
N ALA A 345 -7.74 6.50 -33.83
CA ALA A 345 -9.05 7.13 -33.83
C ALA A 345 -9.78 6.76 -35.12
N SER A 346 -10.59 5.71 -35.05
CA SER A 346 -11.50 5.35 -36.15
C SER A 346 -12.94 5.60 -35.69
N GLY A 347 -13.55 6.68 -36.20
CA GLY A 347 -14.94 7.02 -35.88
C GLY A 347 -15.13 8.38 -35.18
N PRO A 348 -16.36 8.85 -35.04
CA PRO A 348 -16.67 10.23 -34.64
C PRO A 348 -16.60 10.50 -33.14
N MET A 349 -16.57 9.47 -32.30
CA MET A 349 -16.59 9.61 -30.84
C MET A 349 -15.89 8.43 -30.16
N TRP A 350 -15.07 8.74 -29.17
CA TRP A 350 -14.37 7.76 -28.32
C TRP A 350 -14.36 8.20 -26.86
N PHE A 351 -14.53 7.23 -25.97
CA PHE A 351 -14.34 7.36 -24.54
C PHE A 351 -13.13 6.52 -24.15
N TYR A 352 -12.20 7.07 -23.38
CA TYR A 352 -10.99 6.39 -22.95
C TYR A 352 -10.93 6.30 -21.44
N ARG A 353 -10.35 5.22 -20.97
CA ARG A 353 -9.90 5.07 -19.58
C ARG A 353 -8.60 4.29 -19.54
N LEU A 354 -7.86 4.45 -18.45
CA LEU A 354 -6.64 3.73 -18.18
C LEU A 354 -6.95 2.51 -17.32
N LYS A 355 -6.20 1.44 -17.56
CA LYS A 355 -6.23 0.23 -16.75
C LYS A 355 -4.79 -0.22 -16.51
N PHE A 356 -4.44 -0.43 -15.25
CA PHE A 356 -3.18 -1.03 -14.84
C PHE A 356 -3.50 -2.40 -14.23
N PRO A 357 -3.30 -3.49 -14.99
CA PRO A 357 -3.45 -4.83 -14.45
C PRO A 357 -2.41 -5.06 -13.36
N TYR A 358 -2.78 -5.79 -12.32
CA TYR A 358 -1.81 -6.25 -11.35
C TYR A 358 -0.78 -7.13 -12.05
N SER A 359 0.38 -6.57 -12.32
CA SER A 359 1.50 -7.26 -12.93
C SER A 359 2.64 -7.30 -11.92
N TRP A 360 3.21 -8.47 -11.75
CA TRP A 360 4.32 -8.65 -10.85
C TRP A 360 5.45 -9.39 -11.57
N SER A 361 6.65 -8.90 -11.37
CA SER A 361 7.89 -9.59 -11.75
C SER A 361 8.79 -9.64 -10.53
N TRP A 362 9.36 -10.81 -10.25
CA TRP A 362 10.34 -10.95 -9.17
C TRP A 362 11.69 -10.34 -9.58
N PRO A 363 12.45 -9.74 -8.70
CA PRO A 363 12.09 -9.21 -7.38
C PRO A 363 11.30 -7.93 -7.39
#